data_cfe8f2d264e40517ac5760fad3906ec9
#
_entry.id   cfe8f2d264e40517ac5760fad3906ec9
#
_cell.length_a   1.000
_cell.length_b   1.000
_cell.length_c   1.000
_cell.angle_alpha   90.00
_cell.angle_beta   90.00
_cell.angle_gamma   90.00
#
_symmetry.space_group_name_H-M   'P 1'
#
loop_
_entity.id
_entity.type
_entity.pdbx_description
1 polymer ?
#
loop_
_entity_poly.entity_id
_entity_poly.type
_entity_poly.pdbx_seq_one_letter_code
_entity_poly.pdbx_strand_id
1 'polypeptide(L)'
;MSEINYRALREIAKQATQGEWVAFISPGTGTYAVHTPGDKRCEDVIKWTGFDGLKNAENNARYIAAFNPKVALELLGEIKRLEDTNIDAMCRIAPLETKLAALVAENAGLKHAMAVTL
;
A
#
# COMPACT_ATOMS: atom_id res chain seq x y z
N MET A 1 14.47 -7.26 7.95
CA MET A 1 13.47 -6.20 8.06
C MET A 1 12.23 -6.73 8.75
N SER A 2 11.78 -6.06 9.79
CA SER A 2 10.57 -6.47 10.48
C SER A 2 9.36 -6.30 9.57
N GLU A 3 8.34 -7.07 9.82
CA GLU A 3 7.08 -6.95 9.09
C GLU A 3 6.45 -5.58 9.31
N ILE A 4 5.78 -5.09 8.27
CA ILE A 4 5.06 -3.82 8.35
C ILE A 4 3.80 -4.02 9.19
N ASN A 5 3.65 -3.19 10.22
CA ASN A 5 2.44 -3.21 11.05
C ASN A 5 1.42 -2.25 10.44
N TYR A 6 0.58 -2.76 9.55
CA TYR A 6 -0.43 -1.95 8.83
C TYR A 6 -1.46 -1.32 9.76
N ARG A 7 -1.83 -2.03 10.82
CA ARG A 7 -2.80 -1.52 11.79
C ARG A 7 -2.25 -0.30 12.55
N ALA A 8 -1.00 -0.40 13.00
CA ALA A 8 -0.34 0.71 13.69
C ALA A 8 -0.19 1.92 12.76
N LEU A 9 0.22 1.69 11.51
CA LEU A 9 0.36 2.77 10.53
C LEU A 9 -0.97 3.45 10.25
N ARG A 10 -2.06 2.69 10.17
CA ARG A 10 -3.40 3.24 9.95
C ARG A 10 -3.80 4.15 11.12
N GLU A 11 -3.56 3.72 12.34
CA GLU A 11 -3.88 4.52 13.52
C GLU A 11 -3.06 5.82 13.57
N ILE A 12 -1.78 5.74 13.27
CA ILE A 12 -0.90 6.91 13.20
C ILE A 12 -1.40 7.89 12.13
N ALA A 13 -1.76 7.38 10.95
CA ALA A 13 -2.25 8.22 9.87
C ALA A 13 -3.56 8.92 10.23
N LYS A 14 -4.45 8.25 10.97
CA LYS A 14 -5.71 8.85 11.42
C LYS A 14 -5.51 9.98 12.42
N GLN A 15 -4.46 9.87 13.22
CA GLN A 15 -4.14 10.87 14.26
C GLN A 15 -3.32 12.05 13.74
N ALA A 16 -2.70 11.92 12.58
CA ALA A 16 -1.92 12.98 11.98
C ALA A 16 -2.81 14.12 11.48
N THR A 17 -2.20 15.28 11.22
CA THR A 17 -2.93 16.42 10.66
C THR A 17 -3.59 16.05 9.36
N GLN A 18 -4.92 16.11 9.31
CA GLN A 18 -5.68 15.77 8.13
C GLN A 18 -5.67 16.91 7.12
N GLY A 19 -6.02 16.60 5.89
CA GLY A 19 -6.07 17.55 4.81
C GLY A 19 -4.94 17.37 3.82
N GLU A 20 -4.90 18.22 2.82
CA GLU A 20 -3.86 18.22 1.81
C GLU A 20 -2.57 18.80 2.38
N TRP A 21 -1.46 18.14 2.09
CA TRP A 21 -0.13 18.61 2.47
C TRP A 21 0.59 19.11 1.22
N VAL A 22 1.17 20.30 1.33
CA VAL A 22 1.89 20.93 0.21
C VAL A 22 3.31 21.25 0.67
N ALA A 23 4.29 20.96 -0.19
CA ALA A 23 5.67 21.28 0.08
C ALA A 23 5.92 22.78 -0.13
N PHE A 24 6.56 23.43 0.82
CA PHE A 24 7.07 24.77 0.70
C PHE A 24 8.59 24.72 0.62
N ILE A 25 9.13 25.26 -0.45
CA ILE A 25 10.58 25.19 -0.71
C ILE A 25 11.08 26.62 -0.97
N SER A 26 11.95 27.09 -0.08
CA SER A 26 12.56 28.41 -0.19
C SER A 26 14.06 28.33 0.05
N PRO A 27 14.84 27.94 -0.97
CA PRO A 27 16.29 27.79 -0.82
C PRO A 27 16.98 29.10 -0.41
N GLY A 28 16.49 30.24 -0.91
CA GLY A 28 17.08 31.55 -0.60
C GLY A 28 16.99 31.93 0.87
N THR A 29 15.99 31.45 1.60
CA THR A 29 15.83 31.70 3.03
C THR A 29 16.21 30.49 3.87
N GLY A 30 16.62 29.39 3.23
CA GLY A 30 16.93 28.14 3.93
C GLY A 30 15.73 27.55 4.64
N THR A 31 14.53 27.71 4.06
CA THR A 31 13.30 27.22 4.68
C THR A 31 12.68 26.11 3.82
N TYR A 32 12.44 24.98 4.45
CA TYR A 32 11.75 23.85 3.86
C TYR A 32 10.63 23.44 4.80
N ALA A 33 9.45 23.25 4.27
CA ALA A 33 8.28 22.94 5.10
C ALA A 33 7.27 22.13 4.33
N VAL A 34 6.39 21.47 5.07
CA VAL A 34 5.17 20.87 4.56
C VAL A 34 4.03 21.51 5.33
N HIS A 35 3.05 22.07 4.64
CA HIS A 35 1.97 22.80 5.26
C HIS A 35 0.61 22.42 4.69
N THR A 36 -0.45 22.84 5.38
CA THR A 36 -1.83 22.59 4.95
C THR A 36 -2.43 23.90 4.42
N PRO A 37 -2.50 24.08 3.09
CA PRO A 37 -2.87 25.39 2.51
C PRO A 37 -4.36 25.74 2.62
N GLY A 38 -5.21 24.76 2.92
CA GLY A 38 -6.66 24.98 2.95
C GLY A 38 -7.19 25.60 4.22
N ASP A 39 -6.36 25.78 5.24
CA ASP A 39 -6.76 26.36 6.52
C ASP A 39 -6.36 27.83 6.58
N LYS A 40 -7.17 28.63 7.30
CA LYS A 40 -6.86 30.05 7.54
C LYS A 40 -5.53 30.27 8.23
N ARG A 41 -5.04 29.27 8.95
CA ARG A 41 -3.78 29.33 9.70
C ARG A 41 -2.57 28.94 8.88
N CYS A 42 -2.74 28.18 7.78
CA CYS A 42 -1.64 27.65 6.96
C CYS A 42 -0.53 27.06 7.83
N GLU A 43 -0.92 26.19 8.76
CA GLU A 43 0.02 25.62 9.72
C GLU A 43 1.02 24.69 9.05
N ASP A 44 2.27 24.83 9.45
CA ASP A 44 3.32 23.89 9.03
C ASP A 44 3.13 22.56 9.75
N VAL A 45 3.09 21.47 8.98
CA VAL A 45 3.12 20.13 9.56
C VAL A 45 4.52 19.83 10.05
N ILE A 46 5.51 20.22 9.28
CA ILE A 46 6.92 20.09 9.62
C ILE A 46 7.72 21.18 8.91
N LYS A 47 8.75 21.69 9.55
CA LYS A 47 9.61 22.73 9.01
C LYS A 47 11.05 22.48 9.43
N TRP A 48 11.99 22.69 8.49
CA TRP A 48 13.41 22.54 8.80
C TRP A 48 14.27 23.46 7.92
N THR A 49 15.56 23.55 8.26
CA THR A 49 16.47 24.51 7.65
C THR A 49 17.24 23.95 6.44
N GLY A 50 17.00 22.71 6.05
CA GLY A 50 17.68 22.10 4.92
C GLY A 50 19.05 21.52 5.26
N PHE A 51 19.24 21.09 6.51
CA PHE A 51 20.50 20.48 6.97
C PHE A 51 20.87 19.21 6.19
N ASP A 52 19.92 18.62 5.49
CA ASP A 52 20.09 17.42 4.67
C ASP A 52 20.60 17.71 3.25
N GLY A 53 20.95 18.98 2.95
CA GLY A 53 21.42 19.43 1.65
C GLY A 53 20.27 19.97 0.79
N LEU A 54 20.57 20.97 -0.04
CA LEU A 54 19.54 21.68 -0.81
C LEU A 54 18.63 20.75 -1.64
N LYS A 55 19.25 19.87 -2.41
CA LYS A 55 18.50 18.97 -3.28
C LYS A 55 17.73 17.93 -2.47
N ASN A 56 18.35 17.40 -1.43
CA ASN A 56 17.72 16.41 -0.55
C ASN A 56 16.56 17.04 0.22
N ALA A 57 16.74 18.24 0.75
CA ALA A 57 15.68 18.95 1.50
C ALA A 57 14.46 19.16 0.61
N GLU A 58 14.67 19.58 -0.63
CA GLU A 58 13.60 19.79 -1.60
C GLU A 58 12.87 18.47 -1.90
N ASN A 59 13.63 17.42 -2.18
CA ASN A 59 13.06 16.10 -2.47
C ASN A 59 12.32 15.53 -1.26
N ASN A 60 12.88 15.71 -0.07
CA ASN A 60 12.26 15.25 1.16
C ASN A 60 10.95 15.99 1.45
N ALA A 61 10.92 17.30 1.20
CA ALA A 61 9.69 18.08 1.36
C ALA A 61 8.58 17.57 0.43
N ARG A 62 8.92 17.30 -0.81
CA ARG A 62 7.97 16.75 -1.79
C ARG A 62 7.50 15.36 -1.41
N TYR A 63 8.42 14.52 -0.95
CA TYR A 63 8.08 13.16 -0.51
C TYR A 63 7.11 13.18 0.67
N ILE A 64 7.42 13.97 1.69
CA ILE A 64 6.58 14.08 2.88
C ILE A 64 5.19 14.60 2.51
N ALA A 65 5.13 15.63 1.66
CA ALA A 65 3.85 16.21 1.23
C ALA A 65 3.02 15.18 0.45
N ALA A 66 3.65 14.39 -0.41
CA ALA A 66 2.96 13.37 -1.20
C ALA A 66 2.39 12.24 -0.32
N PHE A 67 3.07 11.93 0.78
CA PHE A 67 2.67 10.87 1.72
C PHE A 67 1.84 11.43 2.88
N ASN A 68 0.88 12.29 2.57
CA ASN A 68 -0.04 12.80 3.57
C ASN A 68 -0.96 11.68 4.09
N PRO A 69 -1.67 11.90 5.21
CA PRO A 69 -2.49 10.85 5.82
C PRO A 69 -3.56 10.27 4.89
N LYS A 70 -4.14 11.08 4.03
CA LYS A 70 -5.16 10.61 3.07
C LYS A 70 -4.56 9.57 2.12
N VAL A 71 -3.40 9.87 1.53
CA VAL A 71 -2.72 8.96 0.61
C VAL A 71 -2.29 7.69 1.35
N ALA A 72 -1.74 7.83 2.56
CA ALA A 72 -1.33 6.68 3.36
C ALA A 72 -2.52 5.75 3.65
N LEU A 73 -3.66 6.32 4.03
CA LEU A 73 -4.88 5.53 4.30
C LEU A 73 -5.42 4.86 3.05
N GLU A 74 -5.37 5.54 1.90
CA GLU A 74 -5.77 4.96 0.62
C GLU A 74 -4.87 3.78 0.23
N LEU A 75 -3.56 3.93 0.40
CA LEU A 75 -2.62 2.85 0.10
C LEU A 75 -2.82 1.64 1.04
N LEU A 76 -3.03 1.90 2.32
CA LEU A 76 -3.30 0.84 3.29
C LEU A 76 -4.62 0.13 2.99
N GLY A 77 -5.63 0.87 2.56
CA GLY A 77 -6.91 0.31 2.12
C GLY A 77 -6.76 -0.56 0.88
N GLU A 78 -5.95 -0.13 -0.07
CA GLU A 78 -5.67 -0.89 -1.29
C GLU A 78 -4.91 -2.19 -0.99
N ILE A 79 -3.94 -2.14 -0.08
CA ILE A 79 -3.23 -3.34 0.37
C ILE A 79 -4.22 -4.34 0.99
N LYS A 80 -5.10 -3.86 1.87
CA LYS A 80 -6.11 -4.72 2.49
C LYS A 80 -7.04 -5.34 1.45
N ARG A 81 -7.48 -4.55 0.48
CA ARG A 81 -8.33 -5.02 -0.62
C ARG A 81 -7.64 -6.14 -1.42
N LEU A 82 -6.36 -5.94 -1.73
CA LEU A 82 -5.59 -6.93 -2.48
C LEU A 82 -5.37 -8.20 -1.67
N GLU A 83 -5.11 -8.09 -0.37
CA GLU A 83 -4.98 -9.24 0.51
C GLU A 83 -6.29 -10.03 0.60
N ASP A 84 -7.41 -9.35 0.76
CA ASP A 84 -8.73 -9.99 0.82
C ASP A 84 -9.06 -10.69 -0.50
N THR A 85 -8.71 -10.05 -1.63
CA THR A 85 -8.89 -10.63 -2.97
C THR A 85 -8.05 -11.90 -3.13
N ASN A 86 -6.79 -11.88 -2.65
CA ASN A 86 -5.92 -13.04 -2.71
C ASN A 86 -6.45 -14.19 -1.86
N ILE A 87 -6.93 -13.91 -0.66
CA ILE A 87 -7.52 -14.92 0.22
C ILE A 87 -8.74 -15.54 -0.45
N ASP A 88 -9.61 -14.71 -1.03
CA ASP A 88 -10.80 -15.17 -1.75
C ASP A 88 -10.42 -16.05 -2.94
N ALA A 89 -9.43 -15.65 -3.71
CA ALA A 89 -8.92 -16.44 -4.84
C ALA A 89 -8.37 -17.79 -4.36
N MET A 90 -7.60 -17.80 -3.27
CA MET A 90 -7.07 -19.04 -2.71
C MET A 90 -8.19 -19.98 -2.24
N CYS A 91 -9.26 -19.42 -1.65
CA CYS A 91 -10.43 -20.20 -1.22
C CYS A 91 -11.17 -20.81 -2.41
N ARG A 92 -11.10 -20.19 -3.59
CA ARG A 92 -11.70 -20.73 -4.81
C ARG A 92 -10.79 -21.76 -5.49
N ILE A 93 -9.48 -21.53 -5.43
CA ILE A 93 -8.49 -22.38 -6.10
C ILE A 93 -8.42 -23.76 -5.44
N ALA A 94 -8.40 -23.83 -4.13
CA ALA A 94 -8.24 -25.10 -3.39
C ALA A 94 -9.31 -26.15 -3.76
N PRO A 95 -10.61 -25.82 -3.76
CA PRO A 95 -11.63 -26.76 -4.22
C PRO A 95 -11.48 -27.16 -5.68
N LEU A 96 -11.08 -26.20 -6.53
CA LEU A 96 -10.88 -26.48 -7.97
C LEU A 96 -9.70 -27.42 -8.20
N GLU A 97 -8.62 -27.27 -7.45
CA GLU A 97 -7.47 -28.18 -7.50
C GLU A 97 -7.87 -29.59 -7.11
N THR A 98 -8.66 -29.74 -6.04
CA THR A 98 -9.18 -31.02 -5.60
C THR A 98 -10.06 -31.66 -6.67
N LYS A 99 -10.94 -30.87 -7.29
CA LYS A 99 -11.81 -31.33 -8.36
C LYS A 99 -11.02 -31.74 -9.59
N LEU A 100 -10.01 -30.98 -9.95
CA LEU A 100 -9.13 -31.29 -11.08
C LEU A 100 -8.39 -32.62 -10.83
N ALA A 101 -7.83 -32.80 -9.64
CA ALA A 101 -7.15 -34.05 -9.28
C ALA A 101 -8.08 -35.25 -9.38
N ALA A 102 -9.33 -35.12 -8.94
CA ALA A 102 -10.34 -36.16 -9.05
C ALA A 102 -10.65 -36.47 -10.50
N LEU A 103 -10.79 -35.46 -11.35
CA LEU A 103 -11.05 -35.65 -12.79
C LEU A 103 -9.87 -36.30 -13.50
N VAL A 104 -8.65 -35.95 -13.17
CA VAL A 104 -7.45 -36.57 -13.73
C VAL A 104 -7.39 -38.04 -13.36
N ALA A 105 -7.66 -38.38 -12.09
CA ALA A 105 -7.70 -39.78 -11.64
C ALA A 105 -8.80 -40.56 -12.34
N GLU A 106 -9.98 -39.97 -12.51
CA GLU A 106 -11.11 -40.58 -13.23
C GLU A 106 -10.74 -40.84 -14.67
N ASN A 107 -10.12 -39.88 -15.38
CA ASN A 107 -9.67 -40.06 -16.74
C ASN A 107 -8.65 -41.18 -16.86
N ALA A 108 -7.71 -41.28 -15.95
CA ALA A 108 -6.72 -42.35 -15.93
C ALA A 108 -7.41 -43.72 -15.75
N GLY A 109 -8.39 -43.79 -14.85
CA GLY A 109 -9.19 -44.99 -14.63
C GLY A 109 -9.99 -45.43 -15.88
N LEU A 110 -10.63 -44.45 -16.54
CA LEU A 110 -11.39 -44.69 -17.75
C LEU A 110 -10.49 -45.18 -18.89
N LYS A 111 -9.34 -44.58 -19.06
CA LYS A 111 -8.38 -45.03 -20.09
C LYS A 111 -7.90 -46.45 -19.83
N HIS A 112 -7.64 -46.80 -18.58
CA HIS A 112 -7.23 -48.14 -18.21
C HIS A 112 -8.36 -49.16 -18.47
N ALA A 113 -9.58 -48.83 -18.07
CA ALA A 113 -10.74 -49.67 -18.31
C ALA A 113 -10.98 -49.95 -19.81
N MET A 114 -10.83 -48.92 -20.64
CA MET A 114 -10.97 -49.07 -22.09
C MET A 114 -9.87 -49.96 -22.66
N ALA A 115 -8.63 -49.81 -22.18
CA ALA A 115 -7.53 -50.64 -22.62
C ALA A 115 -7.71 -52.10 -22.25
N VAL A 116 -8.29 -52.36 -21.08
CA VAL A 116 -8.54 -53.74 -20.61
C VAL A 116 -9.70 -54.43 -21.37
N THR A 117 -10.71 -53.67 -21.77
CA THR A 117 -11.88 -54.20 -22.47
C THR A 117 -11.69 -54.39 -23.95
N LEU A 118 -10.65 -53.84 -24.53
CA LEU A 118 -10.28 -54.05 -25.90
C LEU A 118 -9.39 -55.27 -26.03
#